data_8a4f0c17ecb34d1985d422e2c4cb1371
#
_entry.id   8a4f0c17ecb34d1985d422e2c4cb1371
#
_cell.length_a   1.000
_cell.length_b   1.000
_cell.length_c   1.000
_cell.angle_alpha   90.00
_cell.angle_beta   90.00
_cell.angle_gamma   90.00
#
_symmetry.space_group_name_H-M   'P 1'
#
loop_
_entity.id
_entity.type
_entity.pdbx_description
1 polymer ?
#
loop_
_entity_poly.entity_id
_entity_poly.type
_entity_poly.pdbx_seq_one_letter_code
_entity_poly.pdbx_strand_id
1 'polypeptide(L)'
;MKKYFSLLFFATTLALPAAAQQDPKAGKILDQMSAKYQALKAFQATFTQTLENPSAKVKQNISGDILVSGQKFRLKISGQEVINDGKTTWTYLKNENEVNISDSDPDAQEMSPSQIYTMYKKGYKYNYVQQVTEGGEALDVIELAPENRQNDVFKVRLKVREKDASVKSWQMFKKNGNQYTFLIKNFKPNPPTDAGTFTFDKAKYKGVKVVDLR
;
A
#
# COMPACT_ATOMS: atom_id res chain seq x y z
N MET A 1 -24.58 26.59 71.01
CA MET A 1 -23.52 26.63 69.99
C MET A 1 -23.59 25.34 69.14
N LYS A 2 -24.23 25.40 67.97
CA LYS A 2 -24.35 24.22 67.07
C LYS A 2 -23.24 24.33 66.01
N LYS A 3 -22.29 23.38 66.01
CA LYS A 3 -21.22 23.27 65.02
C LYS A 3 -21.75 22.47 63.79
N TYR A 4 -21.86 23.11 62.63
CA TYR A 4 -22.14 22.44 61.38
C TYR A 4 -20.81 21.95 60.80
N PHE A 5 -20.68 20.63 60.69
CA PHE A 5 -19.55 19.95 60.03
C PHE A 5 -19.91 19.77 58.58
N SER A 6 -19.37 20.57 57.69
CA SER A 6 -19.58 20.48 56.22
C SER A 6 -18.64 19.46 55.65
N LEU A 7 -19.19 18.31 55.21
CA LEU A 7 -18.43 17.24 54.55
C LEU A 7 -18.31 17.60 53.07
N LEU A 8 -17.09 18.03 52.66
CA LEU A 8 -16.76 18.31 51.28
C LEU A 8 -16.48 16.96 50.57
N PHE A 9 -17.42 16.54 49.70
CA PHE A 9 -17.27 15.33 48.89
C PHE A 9 -16.42 15.66 47.65
N PHE A 10 -15.14 15.25 47.66
CA PHE A 10 -14.21 15.43 46.56
C PHE A 10 -14.46 14.32 45.52
N ALA A 11 -15.25 14.61 44.50
CA ALA A 11 -15.48 13.69 43.37
C ALA A 11 -14.23 13.68 42.45
N THR A 12 -13.36 12.72 42.65
CA THR A 12 -12.24 12.43 41.71
C THR A 12 -12.81 11.79 40.43
N THR A 13 -12.93 12.60 39.37
CA THR A 13 -13.20 12.09 38.02
C THR A 13 -11.97 11.36 37.51
N LEU A 14 -12.03 10.02 37.46
CA LEU A 14 -11.07 9.19 36.72
C LEU A 14 -11.23 9.51 35.22
N ALA A 15 -10.35 10.33 34.69
CA ALA A 15 -10.17 10.47 33.25
C ALA A 15 -9.50 9.18 32.73
N LEU A 16 -10.29 8.24 32.25
CA LEU A 16 -9.77 7.09 31.50
C LEU A 16 -9.11 7.60 30.23
N PRO A 17 -7.85 7.21 29.95
CA PRO A 17 -7.24 7.54 28.67
C PRO A 17 -8.10 6.93 27.56
N ALA A 18 -8.70 7.75 26.70
CA ALA A 18 -9.34 7.31 25.48
C ALA A 18 -8.20 6.76 24.58
N ALA A 19 -7.93 5.46 24.66
CA ALA A 19 -7.15 4.78 23.66
C ALA A 19 -7.86 5.06 22.34
N ALA A 20 -7.16 5.67 21.39
CA ALA A 20 -7.69 5.96 20.06
C ALA A 20 -8.07 4.61 19.41
N GLN A 21 -9.33 4.22 19.59
CA GLN A 21 -9.86 2.95 19.10
C GLN A 21 -9.86 3.01 17.58
N GLN A 22 -9.30 1.97 16.94
CA GLN A 22 -9.37 1.80 15.50
C GLN A 22 -10.86 1.78 15.07
N ASP A 23 -11.17 2.39 13.93
CA ASP A 23 -12.54 2.43 13.41
C ASP A 23 -13.04 1.02 13.05
N PRO A 24 -14.07 0.47 13.72
CA PRO A 24 -14.52 -0.90 13.50
C PRO A 24 -15.08 -1.12 12.09
N LYS A 25 -15.69 -0.10 11.46
CA LYS A 25 -16.21 -0.19 10.10
C LYS A 25 -15.05 -0.28 9.10
N ALA A 26 -14.06 0.59 9.24
CA ALA A 26 -12.85 0.53 8.43
C ALA A 26 -12.11 -0.80 8.61
N GLY A 27 -11.96 -1.27 9.86
CA GLY A 27 -11.34 -2.55 10.18
C GLY A 27 -11.99 -3.71 9.45
N LYS A 28 -13.32 -3.82 9.51
CA LYS A 28 -14.09 -4.87 8.83
C LYS A 28 -13.85 -4.89 7.31
N ILE A 29 -13.85 -3.70 6.67
CA ILE A 29 -13.64 -3.59 5.22
C ILE A 29 -12.20 -3.99 4.87
N LEU A 30 -11.21 -3.52 5.64
CA LEU A 30 -9.80 -3.85 5.44
C LEU A 30 -9.54 -5.35 5.65
N ASP A 31 -10.19 -5.99 6.62
CA ASP A 31 -10.08 -7.43 6.86
C ASP A 31 -10.68 -8.24 5.70
N GLN A 32 -11.83 -7.83 5.16
CA GLN A 32 -12.43 -8.46 3.98
C GLN A 32 -11.51 -8.32 2.75
N MET A 33 -10.97 -7.13 2.53
CA MET A 33 -9.98 -6.86 1.48
C MET A 33 -8.76 -7.76 1.65
N SER A 34 -8.17 -7.80 2.84
CA SER A 34 -6.99 -8.60 3.14
C SER A 34 -7.25 -10.10 2.92
N ALA A 35 -8.37 -10.62 3.42
CA ALA A 35 -8.77 -12.02 3.25
C ALA A 35 -8.91 -12.39 1.77
N LYS A 36 -9.53 -11.52 0.96
CA LYS A 36 -9.65 -11.72 -0.49
C LYS A 36 -8.28 -11.91 -1.15
N TYR A 37 -7.34 -10.99 -0.92
CA TYR A 37 -6.03 -11.07 -1.56
C TYR A 37 -5.17 -12.21 -1.03
N GLN A 38 -5.26 -12.54 0.25
CA GLN A 38 -4.54 -13.66 0.86
C GLN A 38 -5.04 -15.03 0.39
N ALA A 39 -6.31 -15.14 -0.01
CA ALA A 39 -6.87 -16.36 -0.58
C ALA A 39 -6.38 -16.66 -2.01
N LEU A 40 -5.76 -15.69 -2.69
CA LEU A 40 -5.24 -15.87 -4.04
C LEU A 40 -3.83 -16.49 -4.00
N LYS A 41 -3.58 -17.47 -4.89
CA LYS A 41 -2.21 -17.97 -5.12
C LYS A 41 -1.35 -16.91 -5.78
N ALA A 42 -1.93 -16.15 -6.70
CA ALA A 42 -1.32 -15.03 -7.39
C ALA A 42 -2.41 -14.09 -7.90
N PHE A 43 -2.05 -12.85 -8.23
CA PHE A 43 -2.90 -11.96 -9.01
C PHE A 43 -2.06 -11.13 -9.97
N GLN A 44 -2.67 -10.75 -11.08
CA GLN A 44 -2.11 -9.83 -12.06
C GLN A 44 -3.05 -8.64 -12.21
N ALA A 45 -2.48 -7.45 -12.41
CA ALA A 45 -3.26 -6.26 -12.74
C ALA A 45 -2.44 -5.33 -13.64
N THR A 46 -3.14 -4.57 -14.47
CA THR A 46 -2.60 -3.34 -15.03
C THR A 46 -3.00 -2.17 -14.17
N PHE A 47 -2.19 -1.12 -14.12
CA PHE A 47 -2.51 0.08 -13.36
C PHE A 47 -2.07 1.35 -14.08
N THR A 48 -2.64 2.46 -13.68
CA THR A 48 -2.12 3.79 -14.00
C THR A 48 -1.68 4.43 -12.69
N GLN A 49 -0.44 4.89 -12.64
CA GLN A 49 0.09 5.72 -11.57
C GLN A 49 0.06 7.17 -12.03
N THR A 50 -0.54 8.04 -11.23
CA THR A 50 -0.49 9.49 -11.42
C THR A 50 0.36 10.07 -10.29
N LEU A 51 1.43 10.78 -10.64
CA LEU A 51 2.16 11.65 -9.73
C LEU A 51 1.63 13.06 -9.89
N GLU A 52 1.17 13.67 -8.80
CA GLU A 52 0.76 15.07 -8.72
C GLU A 52 1.54 15.79 -7.61
N ASN A 53 2.01 16.99 -7.90
CA ASN A 53 2.48 17.94 -6.90
C ASN A 53 1.85 19.30 -7.22
N PRO A 54 0.75 19.67 -6.55
CA PRO A 54 0.03 20.91 -6.83
C PRO A 54 0.90 22.16 -6.67
N SER A 55 1.77 22.19 -5.65
CA SER A 55 2.66 23.33 -5.38
C SER A 55 3.71 23.52 -6.47
N ALA A 56 4.23 22.42 -7.01
CA ALA A 56 5.22 22.43 -8.10
C ALA A 56 4.55 22.40 -9.49
N LYS A 57 3.22 22.35 -9.56
CA LYS A 57 2.44 22.22 -10.81
C LYS A 57 2.88 21.00 -11.66
N VAL A 58 3.30 19.92 -11.01
CA VAL A 58 3.70 18.69 -11.67
C VAL A 58 2.51 17.74 -11.73
N LYS A 59 2.28 17.17 -12.92
CA LYS A 59 1.36 16.05 -13.13
C LYS A 59 1.93 15.13 -14.19
N GLN A 60 2.17 13.87 -13.81
CA GLN A 60 2.72 12.84 -14.69
C GLN A 60 1.91 11.56 -14.54
N ASN A 61 1.68 10.87 -15.65
CA ASN A 61 1.00 9.58 -15.68
C ASN A 61 1.92 8.54 -16.26
N ILE A 62 2.04 7.41 -15.60
CA ILE A 62 2.68 6.21 -16.11
C ILE A 62 1.73 5.03 -15.98
N SER A 63 1.85 4.09 -16.92
CA SER A 63 1.11 2.82 -16.85
C SER A 63 2.07 1.69 -16.57
N GLY A 64 1.58 0.64 -15.94
CA GLY A 64 2.38 -0.53 -15.62
C GLY A 64 1.54 -1.78 -15.48
N ASP A 65 2.27 -2.89 -15.40
CA ASP A 65 1.73 -4.22 -15.13
C ASP A 65 2.36 -4.76 -13.86
N ILE A 66 1.58 -5.43 -13.05
CA ILE A 66 2.05 -6.09 -11.85
C ILE A 66 1.52 -7.51 -11.77
N LEU A 67 2.39 -8.42 -11.37
CA LEU A 67 2.08 -9.80 -11.00
C LEU A 67 2.61 -10.03 -9.58
N VAL A 68 1.76 -10.53 -8.69
CA VAL A 68 2.08 -10.79 -7.28
C VAL A 68 1.73 -12.22 -6.91
N SER A 69 2.59 -12.87 -6.12
CA SER A 69 2.36 -14.18 -5.50
C SER A 69 2.99 -14.22 -4.11
N GLY A 70 2.16 -14.08 -3.07
CA GLY A 70 2.63 -13.89 -1.71
C GLY A 70 3.51 -12.64 -1.58
N GLN A 71 4.76 -12.82 -1.18
CA GLN A 71 5.73 -11.71 -1.10
C GLN A 71 6.46 -11.44 -2.42
N LYS A 72 6.35 -12.34 -3.39
CA LYS A 72 7.02 -12.22 -4.69
C LYS A 72 6.22 -11.30 -5.61
N PHE A 73 6.93 -10.52 -6.41
CA PHE A 73 6.27 -9.71 -7.43
C PHE A 73 7.15 -9.49 -8.66
N ARG A 74 6.48 -9.18 -9.76
CA ARG A 74 7.09 -8.69 -10.99
C ARG A 74 6.32 -7.46 -11.44
N LEU A 75 7.01 -6.32 -11.48
CA LEU A 75 6.46 -5.02 -11.81
C LEU A 75 7.13 -4.50 -13.08
N LYS A 76 6.34 -4.09 -14.07
CA LYS A 76 6.80 -3.42 -15.27
C LYS A 76 6.21 -2.02 -15.32
N ILE A 77 7.08 -1.02 -15.36
CA ILE A 77 6.71 0.39 -15.53
C ILE A 77 7.72 1.04 -16.48
N SER A 78 7.24 1.98 -17.27
CA SER A 78 8.01 2.90 -18.13
C SER A 78 9.55 2.69 -18.15
N GLY A 79 10.03 1.74 -18.99
CA GLY A 79 11.48 1.50 -19.14
C GLY A 79 12.15 0.71 -18.02
N GLN A 80 11.44 0.30 -17.01
CA GLN A 80 11.97 -0.41 -15.85
C GLN A 80 11.16 -1.70 -15.57
N GLU A 81 11.87 -2.75 -15.16
CA GLU A 81 11.26 -3.97 -14.67
C GLU A 81 11.86 -4.33 -13.30
N VAL A 82 11.01 -4.46 -12.29
CA VAL A 82 11.42 -4.89 -10.95
C VAL A 82 10.89 -6.29 -10.70
N ILE A 83 11.78 -7.20 -10.37
CA ILE A 83 11.48 -8.60 -10.04
C ILE A 83 11.93 -8.84 -8.61
N ASN A 84 11.07 -9.46 -7.81
CA ASN A 84 11.37 -9.80 -6.42
C ASN A 84 10.91 -11.23 -6.14
N ASP A 85 11.80 -12.07 -5.62
CA ASP A 85 11.50 -13.46 -5.27
C ASP A 85 11.22 -13.67 -3.77
N GLY A 86 11.16 -12.57 -3.01
CA GLY A 86 10.99 -12.55 -1.55
C GLY A 86 12.31 -12.48 -0.77
N LYS A 87 13.46 -12.61 -1.45
CA LYS A 87 14.80 -12.50 -0.85
C LYS A 87 15.68 -11.51 -1.60
N THR A 88 15.62 -11.54 -2.93
CA THR A 88 16.41 -10.72 -3.83
C THR A 88 15.50 -9.87 -4.70
N THR A 89 15.90 -8.63 -4.92
CA THR A 89 15.26 -7.70 -5.86
C THR A 89 16.20 -7.45 -7.04
N TRP A 90 15.70 -7.64 -8.24
CA TRP A 90 16.37 -7.28 -9.50
C TRP A 90 15.64 -6.10 -10.12
N THR A 91 16.34 -5.00 -10.31
CA THR A 91 15.84 -3.81 -11.00
C THR A 91 16.52 -3.68 -12.35
N TYR A 92 15.83 -4.08 -13.40
CA TYR A 92 16.33 -3.95 -14.78
C TYR A 92 15.94 -2.59 -15.35
N LEU A 93 16.94 -1.84 -15.78
CA LEU A 93 16.84 -0.54 -16.44
C LEU A 93 17.01 -0.74 -17.94
N LYS A 94 15.92 -0.64 -18.69
CA LYS A 94 15.89 -1.00 -20.11
C LYS A 94 16.78 -0.10 -20.97
N ASN A 95 16.81 1.20 -20.69
CA ASN A 95 17.57 2.15 -21.49
C ASN A 95 19.08 1.99 -21.31
N GLU A 96 19.50 1.63 -20.11
CA GLU A 96 20.90 1.42 -19.72
C GLU A 96 21.35 -0.02 -20.00
N ASN A 97 20.40 -0.92 -20.30
CA ASN A 97 20.63 -2.37 -20.38
C ASN A 97 21.40 -2.89 -19.16
N GLU A 98 21.00 -2.45 -17.97
CA GLU A 98 21.65 -2.76 -16.70
C GLU A 98 20.64 -3.38 -15.73
N VAL A 99 21.07 -4.37 -14.94
CA VAL A 99 20.32 -4.89 -13.83
C VAL A 99 21.05 -4.66 -12.53
N ASN A 100 20.38 -4.02 -11.58
CA ASN A 100 20.83 -3.84 -10.20
C ASN A 100 20.23 -4.95 -9.34
N ILE A 101 21.08 -5.61 -8.55
CA ILE A 101 20.69 -6.69 -7.63
C ILE A 101 20.85 -6.18 -6.21
N SER A 102 19.82 -6.30 -5.40
CA SER A 102 19.85 -5.95 -3.98
C SER A 102 19.10 -7.01 -3.16
N ASP A 103 19.35 -7.04 -1.85
CA ASP A 103 18.52 -7.80 -0.94
C ASP A 103 17.10 -7.24 -0.91
N SER A 104 16.11 -8.12 -0.73
CA SER A 104 14.74 -7.70 -0.49
C SER A 104 14.62 -7.26 0.96
N ASP A 105 14.35 -5.96 1.17
CA ASP A 105 14.08 -5.41 2.49
C ASP A 105 12.56 -5.35 2.72
N PRO A 106 12.00 -6.25 3.56
CA PRO A 106 10.57 -6.23 3.87
C PRO A 106 10.15 -5.01 4.71
N ASP A 107 11.10 -4.36 5.38
CA ASP A 107 10.90 -3.17 6.20
C ASP A 107 11.28 -1.87 5.47
N ALA A 108 11.62 -1.96 4.19
CA ALA A 108 11.90 -0.79 3.35
C ALA A 108 10.76 0.24 3.46
N GLN A 109 11.13 1.51 3.57
CA GLN A 109 10.16 2.62 3.66
C GLN A 109 9.29 2.74 2.41
N GLU A 110 9.69 2.12 1.31
CA GLU A 110 8.90 2.06 0.08
C GLU A 110 7.89 0.91 0.16
N MET A 111 6.63 1.25 0.03
CA MET A 111 5.53 0.31 0.06
C MET A 111 5.64 -0.70 -1.08
N SER A 112 5.95 -1.96 -0.73
CA SER A 112 5.93 -3.05 -1.68
C SER A 112 4.50 -3.26 -2.21
N PRO A 113 4.33 -3.48 -3.52
CA PRO A 113 3.02 -3.80 -4.09
C PRO A 113 2.32 -5.00 -3.45
N SER A 114 3.09 -5.93 -2.88
CA SER A 114 2.56 -7.09 -2.17
C SER A 114 2.05 -6.78 -0.76
N GLN A 115 2.31 -5.58 -0.22
CA GLN A 115 1.95 -5.21 1.14
C GLN A 115 0.68 -4.37 1.25
N ILE A 116 0.19 -3.80 0.15
CA ILE A 116 -0.94 -2.84 0.16
C ILE A 116 -2.19 -3.39 0.89
N TYR A 117 -2.46 -4.69 0.80
CA TYR A 117 -3.62 -5.32 1.42
C TYR A 117 -3.38 -5.84 2.84
N THR A 118 -2.16 -5.70 3.37
CA THR A 118 -1.81 -6.14 4.73
C THR A 118 -1.23 -5.04 5.61
N MET A 119 -0.78 -3.92 5.02
CA MET A 119 -0.08 -2.83 5.72
C MET A 119 -0.85 -2.27 6.94
N TYR A 120 -2.18 -2.23 6.87
CA TYR A 120 -3.02 -1.70 7.94
C TYR A 120 -2.92 -2.49 9.26
N LYS A 121 -2.45 -3.75 9.22
CA LYS A 121 -2.38 -4.64 10.39
C LYS A 121 -1.29 -4.24 11.39
N LYS A 122 -0.29 -3.46 10.96
CA LYS A 122 0.85 -3.08 11.80
C LYS A 122 1.33 -1.67 11.47
N GLY A 123 1.37 -0.82 12.48
CA GLY A 123 1.97 0.51 12.38
C GLY A 123 1.12 1.56 11.65
N TYR A 124 -0.19 1.33 11.52
CA TYR A 124 -1.13 2.28 10.95
C TYR A 124 -2.36 2.45 11.81
N LYS A 125 -2.82 3.70 11.95
CA LYS A 125 -4.18 4.05 12.35
C LYS A 125 -5.04 4.17 11.11
N TYR A 126 -6.30 3.79 11.20
CA TYR A 126 -7.21 3.88 10.08
C TYR A 126 -8.61 4.34 10.51
N ASN A 127 -9.31 4.99 9.58
CA ASN A 127 -10.68 5.42 9.76
C ASN A 127 -11.47 5.30 8.45
N TYR A 128 -12.76 5.03 8.59
CA TYR A 128 -13.72 5.11 7.49
C TYR A 128 -14.06 6.59 7.21
N VAL A 129 -13.98 6.99 5.95
CA VAL A 129 -14.29 8.38 5.59
C VAL A 129 -15.71 8.49 5.08
N GLN A 130 -16.04 7.76 4.01
CA GLN A 130 -17.34 7.80 3.37
C GLN A 130 -17.48 6.69 2.32
N GLN A 131 -18.68 6.51 1.78
CA GLN A 131 -18.89 5.77 0.55
C GLN A 131 -19.08 6.75 -0.60
N VAL A 132 -18.53 6.43 -1.77
CA VAL A 132 -18.68 7.21 -3.00
C VAL A 132 -19.10 6.29 -4.14
N THR A 133 -19.76 6.85 -5.15
CA THR A 133 -20.08 6.13 -6.39
C THR A 133 -19.23 6.70 -7.52
N GLU A 134 -18.40 5.86 -8.15
CA GLU A 134 -17.56 6.25 -9.28
C GLU A 134 -17.72 5.23 -10.41
N GLY A 135 -18.10 5.71 -11.60
CA GLY A 135 -18.31 4.83 -12.75
C GLY A 135 -19.38 3.74 -12.51
N GLY A 136 -20.39 4.02 -11.69
CA GLY A 136 -21.44 3.06 -11.32
C GLY A 136 -21.02 2.04 -10.25
N GLU A 137 -19.81 2.11 -9.70
CA GLU A 137 -19.33 1.26 -8.62
C GLU A 137 -19.42 1.97 -7.26
N ALA A 138 -19.99 1.32 -6.25
CA ALA A 138 -19.95 1.78 -4.86
C ALA A 138 -18.58 1.45 -4.26
N LEU A 139 -17.91 2.47 -3.73
CA LEU A 139 -16.55 2.40 -3.19
C LEU A 139 -16.52 2.92 -1.76
N ASP A 140 -16.02 2.13 -0.84
CA ASP A 140 -15.71 2.55 0.52
C ASP A 140 -14.35 3.25 0.55
N VAL A 141 -14.33 4.46 1.10
CA VAL A 141 -13.12 5.28 1.24
C VAL A 141 -12.59 5.15 2.65
N ILE A 142 -11.35 4.68 2.77
CA ILE A 142 -10.65 4.48 4.04
C ILE A 142 -9.34 5.26 4.01
N GLU A 143 -9.04 5.98 5.07
CA GLU A 143 -7.74 6.61 5.27
C GLU A 143 -6.91 5.85 6.29
N LEU A 144 -5.61 5.69 5.99
CA LEU A 144 -4.61 5.13 6.88
C LEU A 144 -3.53 6.18 7.13
N ALA A 145 -3.09 6.30 8.37
CA ALA A 145 -2.00 7.17 8.78
C ALA A 145 -0.92 6.33 9.48
N PRO A 146 0.34 6.36 9.02
CA PRO A 146 1.43 5.69 9.72
C PRO A 146 1.55 6.20 11.16
N GLU A 147 1.78 5.30 12.12
CA GLU A 147 2.06 5.67 13.51
C GLU A 147 3.45 6.30 13.65
N ASN A 148 4.41 5.81 12.85
CA ASN A 148 5.73 6.44 12.76
C ASN A 148 5.64 7.77 12.00
N ARG A 149 5.73 8.87 12.74
CA ARG A 149 5.69 10.23 12.20
C ARG A 149 6.93 10.61 11.36
N GLN A 150 7.99 9.82 11.36
CA GLN A 150 9.16 10.03 10.52
C GLN A 150 8.98 9.51 9.10
N ASN A 151 7.97 8.68 8.87
CA ASN A 151 7.65 8.18 7.54
C ASN A 151 7.37 9.35 6.57
N ASP A 152 7.94 9.29 5.36
CA ASP A 152 7.71 10.27 4.30
C ASP A 152 6.25 10.28 3.83
N VAL A 153 5.63 9.11 3.78
CA VAL A 153 4.19 8.99 3.54
C VAL A 153 3.47 9.23 4.85
N PHE A 154 2.69 10.30 4.93
CA PHE A 154 1.93 10.63 6.15
C PHE A 154 0.47 10.17 6.10
N LYS A 155 -0.03 9.82 4.90
CA LYS A 155 -1.39 9.35 4.70
C LYS A 155 -1.49 8.45 3.47
N VAL A 156 -2.31 7.40 3.56
CA VAL A 156 -2.75 6.58 2.44
C VAL A 156 -4.27 6.58 2.41
N ARG A 157 -4.87 6.81 1.25
CA ARG A 157 -6.32 6.72 1.03
C ARG A 157 -6.59 5.54 0.11
N LEU A 158 -7.39 4.59 0.59
CA LEU A 158 -7.86 3.43 -0.18
C LEU A 158 -9.29 3.66 -0.65
N LYS A 159 -9.59 3.21 -1.86
CA LYS A 159 -10.94 3.00 -2.36
C LYS A 159 -11.13 1.50 -2.59
N VAL A 160 -12.01 0.91 -1.80
CA VAL A 160 -12.31 -0.53 -1.83
C VAL A 160 -13.72 -0.72 -2.38
N ARG A 161 -13.88 -1.62 -3.36
CA ARG A 161 -15.20 -1.92 -3.92
C ARG A 161 -16.07 -2.62 -2.88
N GLU A 162 -17.26 -2.09 -2.62
CA GLU A 162 -18.23 -2.71 -1.71
C GLU A 162 -18.61 -4.14 -2.17
N LYS A 163 -18.81 -4.30 -3.48
CA LYS A 163 -19.30 -5.54 -4.10
C LYS A 163 -18.43 -6.75 -3.78
N ASP A 164 -17.11 -6.60 -3.75
CA ASP A 164 -16.20 -7.75 -3.70
C ASP A 164 -14.91 -7.50 -2.90
N ALA A 165 -14.85 -6.42 -2.16
CA ALA A 165 -13.70 -6.00 -1.35
C ALA A 165 -12.38 -5.88 -2.14
N SER A 166 -12.42 -5.72 -3.46
CA SER A 166 -11.21 -5.47 -4.24
C SER A 166 -10.79 -4.01 -4.20
N VAL A 167 -9.49 -3.75 -4.26
CA VAL A 167 -8.95 -2.40 -4.34
C VAL A 167 -9.25 -1.80 -5.70
N LYS A 168 -9.94 -0.66 -5.74
CA LYS A 168 -10.10 0.17 -6.96
C LYS A 168 -8.91 1.05 -7.19
N SER A 169 -8.48 1.73 -6.14
CA SER A 169 -7.32 2.63 -6.17
C SER A 169 -6.78 2.85 -4.77
N TRP A 170 -5.52 3.28 -4.70
CA TRP A 170 -4.97 3.88 -3.49
C TRP A 170 -4.20 5.14 -3.86
N GLN A 171 -4.13 6.07 -2.91
CA GLN A 171 -3.41 7.33 -3.05
C GLN A 171 -2.50 7.50 -1.84
N MET A 172 -1.22 7.78 -2.09
CA MET A 172 -0.21 8.08 -1.06
C MET A 172 0.08 9.57 -1.06
N PHE A 173 0.12 10.16 0.13
CA PHE A 173 0.42 11.57 0.35
C PHE A 173 1.77 11.67 1.04
N LYS A 174 2.76 12.29 0.39
CA LYS A 174 4.09 12.50 0.94
C LYS A 174 4.25 13.91 1.52
N LYS A 175 5.14 14.04 2.52
CA LYS A 175 5.44 15.31 3.20
C LYS A 175 6.00 16.39 2.27
N ASN A 176 6.66 16.00 1.19
CA ASN A 176 7.16 16.92 0.16
C ASN A 176 6.09 17.46 -0.81
N GLY A 177 4.81 17.17 -0.54
CA GLY A 177 3.67 17.59 -1.36
C GLY A 177 3.36 16.65 -2.54
N ASN A 178 4.18 15.64 -2.80
CA ASN A 178 3.89 14.65 -3.84
C ASN A 178 2.73 13.76 -3.45
N GLN A 179 1.85 13.51 -4.41
CA GLN A 179 0.72 12.59 -4.30
C GLN A 179 0.82 11.54 -5.39
N TYR A 180 0.81 10.28 -5.02
CA TYR A 180 0.86 9.17 -5.95
C TYR A 180 -0.48 8.44 -5.91
N THR A 181 -1.22 8.47 -7.01
CA THR A 181 -2.49 7.75 -7.16
C THR A 181 -2.30 6.55 -8.08
N PHE A 182 -2.64 5.37 -7.60
CA PHE A 182 -2.63 4.12 -8.36
C PHE A 182 -4.06 3.68 -8.62
N LEU A 183 -4.45 3.66 -9.87
CA LEU A 183 -5.76 3.16 -10.33
C LEU A 183 -5.59 1.77 -10.93
N ILE A 184 -6.22 0.77 -10.31
CA ILE A 184 -6.16 -0.63 -10.74
C ILE A 184 -7.12 -0.88 -11.90
N LYS A 185 -6.60 -1.52 -12.95
CA LYS A 185 -7.32 -1.97 -14.13
C LYS A 185 -7.06 -3.46 -14.37
N ASN A 186 -7.90 -4.11 -15.15
CA ASN A 186 -7.69 -5.47 -15.67
C ASN A 186 -7.19 -6.48 -14.63
N PHE A 187 -7.81 -6.49 -13.44
CA PHE A 187 -7.46 -7.42 -12.38
C PHE A 187 -7.79 -8.86 -12.79
N LYS A 188 -6.80 -9.77 -12.68
CA LYS A 188 -6.91 -11.20 -12.98
C LYS A 188 -6.47 -12.01 -11.76
N PRO A 189 -7.37 -12.73 -11.09
CA PRO A 189 -7.00 -13.64 -10.01
C PRO A 189 -6.37 -14.92 -10.56
N ASN A 190 -5.42 -15.47 -9.82
CA ASN A 190 -4.77 -16.77 -10.06
C ASN A 190 -4.27 -16.99 -11.50
N PRO A 191 -3.53 -16.04 -12.11
CA PRO A 191 -2.90 -16.31 -13.39
C PRO A 191 -1.88 -17.44 -13.25
N PRO A 192 -1.59 -18.21 -14.32
CA PRO A 192 -0.55 -19.21 -14.28
C PRO A 192 0.82 -18.57 -14.01
N THR A 193 1.58 -19.19 -13.12
CA THR A 193 2.95 -18.78 -12.78
C THR A 193 3.86 -20.01 -12.81
N ASP A 194 5.08 -19.87 -13.31
CA ASP A 194 6.12 -20.88 -13.28
C ASP A 194 7.26 -20.50 -12.33
N ALA A 195 8.24 -21.40 -12.16
CA ALA A 195 9.36 -21.20 -11.27
C ALA A 195 10.25 -20.00 -11.67
N GLY A 196 10.30 -19.66 -12.98
CA GLY A 196 11.07 -18.54 -13.51
C GLY A 196 10.35 -17.20 -13.50
N THR A 197 9.06 -17.19 -13.14
CA THR A 197 8.22 -15.98 -13.19
C THR A 197 8.77 -14.83 -12.32
N PHE A 198 9.31 -15.16 -11.16
CA PHE A 198 9.81 -14.18 -10.18
C PHE A 198 11.34 -14.20 -10.03
N THR A 199 12.06 -14.61 -11.08
CA THR A 199 13.53 -14.61 -11.11
C THR A 199 14.01 -13.85 -12.33
N PHE A 200 15.15 -13.15 -12.19
CA PHE A 200 15.80 -12.51 -13.33
C PHE A 200 16.65 -13.55 -14.07
N ASP A 201 16.30 -13.84 -15.32
CA ASP A 201 17.05 -14.75 -16.18
C ASP A 201 17.94 -13.93 -17.13
N LYS A 202 19.23 -13.83 -16.80
CA LYS A 202 20.21 -13.07 -17.60
C LYS A 202 20.23 -13.48 -19.07
N ALA A 203 19.93 -14.74 -19.39
CA ALA A 203 19.95 -15.23 -20.76
C ALA A 203 18.91 -14.55 -21.67
N LYS A 204 17.83 -14.04 -21.07
CA LYS A 204 16.77 -13.30 -21.78
C LYS A 204 17.14 -11.83 -22.10
N TYR A 205 18.25 -11.32 -21.55
CA TYR A 205 18.67 -9.92 -21.66
C TYR A 205 20.08 -9.85 -22.27
N LYS A 206 20.17 -9.90 -23.58
CA LYS A 206 21.45 -9.95 -24.30
C LYS A 206 22.34 -8.75 -23.94
N GLY A 207 23.55 -9.02 -23.48
CA GLY A 207 24.56 -7.98 -23.17
C GLY A 207 24.25 -7.15 -21.92
N VAL A 208 23.32 -7.63 -21.04
CA VAL A 208 22.97 -6.90 -19.81
C VAL A 208 24.17 -6.78 -18.88
N LYS A 209 24.43 -5.54 -18.43
CA LYS A 209 25.39 -5.25 -17.35
C LYS A 209 24.73 -5.60 -16.01
N VAL A 210 25.47 -6.33 -15.19
CA VAL A 210 25.00 -6.72 -13.84
C VAL A 210 25.77 -5.92 -12.80
N VAL A 211 25.04 -5.25 -11.92
CA VAL A 211 25.56 -4.52 -10.76
C VAL A 211 24.99 -5.16 -9.51
N ASP A 212 25.84 -5.83 -8.72
CA ASP A 212 25.45 -6.45 -7.45
C ASP A 212 25.71 -5.46 -6.31
N LEU A 213 24.65 -5.07 -5.60
CA LEU A 213 24.65 -4.09 -4.52
C LEU A 213 24.45 -4.73 -3.13
N ARG A 214 24.52 -6.07 -3.07
CA ARG A 214 24.34 -6.82 -1.80
C ARG A 214 25.58 -6.82 -0.94
#